data_b2475367d2c435875642e803d9f4c0c0
#
_entry.id   b2475367d2c435875642e803d9f4c0c0
#
_cell.length_a   1.000
_cell.length_b   1.000
_cell.length_c   1.000
_cell.angle_alpha   90.00
_cell.angle_beta   90.00
_cell.angle_gamma   90.00
#
_symmetry.space_group_name_H-M   'P 1'
#
loop_
_entity.id
_entity.type
_entity.pdbx_description
1 polymer ?
#
loop_
_entity_poly.entity_id
_entity_poly.type
_entity_poly.pdbx_seq_one_letter_code
_entity_poly.pdbx_strand_id
1 'polypeptide(L)'
;VVVDEAFGLHIPENLDLKAVAPLLCAGVTTWSPLKHWDVKEGSKVAVVGLGGLGHMAIKLAKGLGANVTLFSRSPDKIQDALDLGADAVVISTYENEMKAVKGKFDLIIDTVPYDHDINPYISTLNISGTLVLVGYIGKMEDALFTPPMIGGRRSVAGSVIGGIKETQEMLDFCGEKNILPEIEMINMQNINEAYERMLKSDVRYRFVIDMQSLK
;
A
#
# COMPACT_ATOMS: atom_id res chain seq x y z
N VAL A 1 17.40 -5.95 24.84
CA VAL A 1 16.73 -4.65 24.77
C VAL A 1 15.70 -4.60 25.87
N VAL A 2 15.60 -3.49 26.59
CA VAL A 2 14.54 -3.22 27.57
C VAL A 2 13.70 -2.08 27.02
N VAL A 3 12.38 -2.30 26.90
CA VAL A 3 11.43 -1.30 26.43
C VAL A 3 10.24 -1.28 27.38
N ASP A 4 9.49 -0.17 27.40
CA ASP A 4 8.24 -0.08 28.13
C ASP A 4 7.21 -1.05 27.48
N GLU A 5 6.44 -1.76 28.31
CA GLU A 5 5.46 -2.73 27.84
C GLU A 5 4.38 -2.13 26.94
N ALA A 6 4.10 -0.82 27.08
CA ALA A 6 3.17 -0.08 26.23
C ALA A 6 3.56 -0.08 24.73
N PHE A 7 4.82 -0.36 24.41
CA PHE A 7 5.32 -0.50 23.04
C PHE A 7 5.43 -1.97 22.60
N GLY A 8 5.06 -2.92 23.47
CA GLY A 8 5.01 -4.34 23.14
C GLY A 8 3.80 -4.66 22.25
N LEU A 9 4.02 -5.51 21.25
CA LEU A 9 2.97 -6.00 20.36
C LEU A 9 2.93 -7.53 20.45
N HIS A 10 1.72 -8.08 20.46
CA HIS A 10 1.50 -9.51 20.36
C HIS A 10 1.44 -9.92 18.88
N ILE A 11 2.24 -10.90 18.50
CA ILE A 11 2.21 -11.47 17.15
C ILE A 11 1.36 -12.76 17.20
N PRO A 12 0.30 -12.87 16.38
CA PRO A 12 -0.49 -14.09 16.28
C PRO A 12 0.38 -15.32 15.95
N GLU A 13 0.19 -16.42 16.66
CA GLU A 13 1.03 -17.62 16.59
C GLU A 13 1.06 -18.28 15.20
N ASN A 14 0.01 -18.09 14.41
CA ASN A 14 -0.11 -18.64 13.07
C ASN A 14 0.64 -17.84 12.00
N LEU A 15 1.20 -16.67 12.32
CA LEU A 15 1.96 -15.86 11.38
C LEU A 15 3.45 -16.25 11.40
N ASP A 16 4.04 -16.47 10.22
CA ASP A 16 5.48 -16.72 10.10
C ASP A 16 6.27 -15.48 10.52
N LEU A 17 7.03 -15.60 11.61
CA LEU A 17 7.86 -14.51 12.16
C LEU A 17 8.84 -13.91 11.15
N LYS A 18 9.30 -14.69 10.15
CA LYS A 18 10.16 -14.19 9.08
C LYS A 18 9.46 -13.13 8.23
N ALA A 19 8.15 -13.27 8.05
CA ALA A 19 7.34 -12.37 7.23
C ALA A 19 6.66 -11.26 8.04
N VAL A 20 6.62 -11.32 9.36
CA VAL A 20 5.91 -10.33 10.19
C VAL A 20 6.59 -8.96 10.21
N ALA A 21 7.93 -8.90 10.18
CA ALA A 21 8.65 -7.64 10.35
C ALA A 21 8.15 -6.51 9.41
N PRO A 22 7.91 -6.74 8.10
CA PRO A 22 7.38 -5.69 7.23
C PRO A 22 5.94 -5.25 7.57
N LEU A 23 5.14 -6.05 8.29
CA LEU A 23 3.80 -5.63 8.74
C LEU A 23 3.88 -4.42 9.67
N LEU A 24 4.92 -4.34 10.51
CA LEU A 24 5.12 -3.25 11.48
C LEU A 24 5.44 -1.90 10.82
N CYS A 25 5.65 -1.87 9.51
CA CYS A 25 5.84 -0.67 8.71
C CYS A 25 4.83 -0.62 7.56
N ALA A 26 5.03 -1.44 6.53
CA ALA A 26 4.17 -1.44 5.34
C ALA A 26 2.72 -1.86 5.65
N GLY A 27 2.54 -2.76 6.60
CA GLY A 27 1.22 -3.19 7.05
C GLY A 27 0.47 -2.03 7.70
N VAL A 28 0.96 -1.49 8.80
CA VAL A 28 0.27 -0.41 9.54
C VAL A 28 0.11 0.86 8.70
N THR A 29 1.09 1.22 7.87
CA THR A 29 1.01 2.40 7.00
C THR A 29 -0.15 2.33 6.00
N THR A 30 -0.47 1.14 5.52
CA THR A 30 -1.59 0.93 4.59
C THR A 30 -2.89 0.55 5.29
N TRP A 31 -2.81 -0.03 6.47
CA TRP A 31 -3.96 -0.34 7.33
C TRP A 31 -4.65 0.91 7.86
N SER A 32 -3.87 1.86 8.42
CA SER A 32 -4.41 3.07 9.04
C SER A 32 -5.36 3.83 8.12
N PRO A 33 -5.01 4.18 6.87
CA PRO A 33 -5.95 4.85 5.96
C PRO A 33 -7.15 3.97 5.58
N LEU A 34 -6.99 2.65 5.41
CA LEU A 34 -8.12 1.76 5.13
C LEU A 34 -9.17 1.81 6.25
N LYS A 35 -8.72 1.84 7.50
CA LYS A 35 -9.60 1.96 8.67
C LYS A 35 -10.18 3.37 8.84
N HIS A 36 -9.36 4.40 8.67
CA HIS A 36 -9.78 5.79 8.84
C HIS A 36 -10.90 6.18 7.87
N TRP A 37 -10.83 5.72 6.60
CA TRP A 37 -11.85 5.97 5.58
C TRP A 37 -12.90 4.86 5.49
N ASP A 38 -13.05 4.05 6.55
CA ASP A 38 -14.12 3.04 6.71
C ASP A 38 -14.23 2.07 5.52
N VAL A 39 -13.09 1.57 5.03
CA VAL A 39 -13.08 0.54 3.98
C VAL A 39 -13.66 -0.75 4.52
N LYS A 40 -14.62 -1.30 3.77
CA LYS A 40 -15.39 -2.50 4.12
C LYS A 40 -15.80 -3.27 2.86
N GLU A 41 -16.55 -4.33 3.05
CA GLU A 41 -17.09 -5.13 1.95
C GLU A 41 -17.80 -4.24 0.90
N GLY A 42 -17.40 -4.43 -0.36
CA GLY A 42 -17.94 -3.70 -1.49
C GLY A 42 -17.35 -2.30 -1.73
N SER A 43 -16.53 -1.75 -0.81
CA SER A 43 -15.80 -0.49 -1.05
C SER A 43 -14.94 -0.60 -2.30
N LYS A 44 -14.89 0.44 -3.11
CA LYS A 44 -14.08 0.50 -4.34
C LYS A 44 -12.76 1.22 -4.03
N VAL A 45 -11.71 0.44 -3.86
CA VAL A 45 -10.39 0.95 -3.49
C VAL A 45 -9.44 0.84 -4.67
N ALA A 46 -8.69 1.91 -4.94
CA ALA A 46 -7.56 1.84 -5.86
C ALA A 46 -6.25 2.01 -5.11
N VAL A 47 -5.20 1.37 -5.61
CA VAL A 47 -3.83 1.50 -5.12
C VAL A 47 -2.97 2.00 -6.25
N VAL A 48 -2.21 3.08 -6.04
CA VAL A 48 -1.26 3.61 -7.02
C VAL A 48 0.14 3.08 -6.67
N GLY A 49 0.71 2.33 -7.60
CA GLY A 49 2.03 1.73 -7.45
C GLY A 49 2.02 0.35 -6.77
N LEU A 50 2.88 -0.53 -7.27
CA LEU A 50 3.06 -1.89 -6.75
C LEU A 50 4.51 -2.07 -6.27
N GLY A 51 4.72 -1.75 -5.02
CA GLY A 51 5.96 -1.90 -4.28
C GLY A 51 5.72 -2.41 -2.87
N GLY A 52 6.67 -2.12 -1.97
CA GLY A 52 6.59 -2.57 -0.58
C GLY A 52 5.39 -2.08 0.22
N LEU A 53 4.77 -0.93 -0.12
CA LEU A 53 3.51 -0.48 0.46
C LEU A 53 2.32 -1.00 -0.36
N GLY A 54 2.38 -0.87 -1.69
CA GLY A 54 1.26 -1.18 -2.56
C GLY A 54 0.79 -2.63 -2.48
N HIS A 55 1.73 -3.61 -2.36
CA HIS A 55 1.33 -5.01 -2.21
C HIS A 55 0.55 -5.25 -0.91
N MET A 56 0.93 -4.58 0.21
CA MET A 56 0.19 -4.68 1.46
C MET A 56 -1.15 -3.97 1.40
N ALA A 57 -1.23 -2.79 0.73
CA ALA A 57 -2.49 -2.09 0.51
C ALA A 57 -3.51 -2.97 -0.23
N ILE A 58 -3.07 -3.70 -1.28
CA ILE A 58 -3.92 -4.65 -2.01
C ILE A 58 -4.41 -5.77 -1.08
N LYS A 59 -3.48 -6.46 -0.40
CA LYS A 59 -3.81 -7.61 0.47
C LYS A 59 -4.76 -7.23 1.60
N LEU A 60 -4.50 -6.11 2.28
CA LEU A 60 -5.32 -5.64 3.40
C LEU A 60 -6.69 -5.14 2.94
N ALA A 61 -6.77 -4.34 1.88
CA ALA A 61 -8.04 -3.90 1.32
C ALA A 61 -8.88 -5.09 0.85
N LYS A 62 -8.27 -6.08 0.20
CA LYS A 62 -8.94 -7.33 -0.20
C LYS A 62 -9.42 -8.13 1.01
N GLY A 63 -8.61 -8.23 2.05
CA GLY A 63 -8.98 -8.87 3.31
C GLY A 63 -10.19 -8.22 3.99
N LEU A 64 -10.39 -6.91 3.83
CA LEU A 64 -11.57 -6.16 4.28
C LEU A 64 -12.80 -6.34 3.36
N GLY A 65 -12.69 -7.07 2.26
CA GLY A 65 -13.77 -7.32 1.31
C GLY A 65 -13.96 -6.23 0.25
N ALA A 66 -12.99 -5.33 0.08
CA ALA A 66 -13.04 -4.32 -0.95
C ALA A 66 -12.87 -4.89 -2.36
N ASN A 67 -13.40 -4.16 -3.35
CA ASN A 67 -13.04 -4.34 -4.75
C ASN A 67 -11.78 -3.51 -5.03
N VAL A 68 -10.67 -4.18 -5.31
CA VAL A 68 -9.36 -3.55 -5.37
C VAL A 68 -8.87 -3.43 -6.81
N THR A 69 -8.49 -2.22 -7.22
CA THR A 69 -7.86 -1.95 -8.51
C THR A 69 -6.44 -1.42 -8.32
N LEU A 70 -5.47 -1.97 -9.02
CA LEU A 70 -4.13 -1.39 -9.10
C LEU A 70 -4.04 -0.38 -10.24
N PHE A 71 -3.50 0.80 -9.99
CA PHE A 71 -2.96 1.70 -11.01
C PHE A 71 -1.48 1.42 -11.22
N SER A 72 -1.10 0.96 -12.40
CA SER A 72 0.28 0.70 -12.80
C SER A 72 0.67 1.55 -14.02
N ARG A 73 1.94 1.94 -14.12
CA ARG A 73 2.45 2.63 -15.32
C ARG A 73 2.74 1.69 -16.48
N SER A 74 2.95 0.41 -16.19
CA SER A 74 3.28 -0.59 -17.21
C SER A 74 2.50 -1.89 -17.01
N PRO A 75 2.30 -2.70 -18.06
CA PRO A 75 1.58 -3.97 -17.99
C PRO A 75 2.35 -5.08 -17.24
N ASP A 76 3.65 -4.91 -16.99
CA ASP A 76 4.51 -5.96 -16.38
C ASP A 76 4.06 -6.37 -14.98
N LYS A 77 3.28 -5.50 -14.30
CA LYS A 77 2.77 -5.72 -12.95
C LYS A 77 1.37 -6.34 -12.89
N ILE A 78 0.75 -6.61 -14.05
CA ILE A 78 -0.64 -7.09 -14.08
C ILE A 78 -0.77 -8.42 -13.34
N GLN A 79 0.03 -9.41 -13.69
CA GLN A 79 -0.07 -10.73 -13.09
C GLN A 79 0.25 -10.69 -11.60
N ASP A 80 1.33 -10.01 -11.22
CA ASP A 80 1.70 -9.83 -9.82
C ASP A 80 0.55 -9.22 -8.97
N ALA A 81 -0.14 -8.22 -9.51
CA ALA A 81 -1.26 -7.58 -8.80
C ALA A 81 -2.47 -8.52 -8.63
N LEU A 82 -2.80 -9.27 -9.66
CA LEU A 82 -3.89 -10.25 -9.62
C LEU A 82 -3.58 -11.39 -8.62
N ASP A 83 -2.34 -11.87 -8.61
CA ASP A 83 -1.89 -12.91 -7.68
C ASP A 83 -1.92 -12.42 -6.22
N LEU A 84 -1.72 -11.11 -5.98
CA LEU A 84 -1.86 -10.47 -4.66
C LEU A 84 -3.32 -10.23 -4.25
N GLY A 85 -4.29 -10.46 -5.15
CA GLY A 85 -5.72 -10.34 -4.89
C GLY A 85 -6.39 -9.08 -5.44
N ALA A 86 -5.73 -8.29 -6.29
CA ALA A 86 -6.39 -7.21 -7.01
C ALA A 86 -7.46 -7.77 -7.96
N ASP A 87 -8.61 -7.12 -8.06
CA ASP A 87 -9.70 -7.52 -8.96
C ASP A 87 -9.49 -6.99 -10.38
N ALA A 88 -8.71 -5.90 -10.52
CA ALA A 88 -8.40 -5.29 -11.81
C ALA A 88 -7.07 -4.52 -11.76
N VAL A 89 -6.50 -4.30 -12.93
CA VAL A 89 -5.37 -3.40 -13.13
C VAL A 89 -5.73 -2.40 -14.21
N VAL A 90 -5.37 -1.15 -14.00
CA VAL A 90 -5.53 -0.05 -14.95
C VAL A 90 -4.15 0.51 -15.26
N ILE A 91 -3.80 0.58 -16.53
CA ILE A 91 -2.52 1.17 -16.95
C ILE A 91 -2.68 2.69 -17.03
N SER A 92 -2.12 3.39 -16.05
CA SER A 92 -2.31 4.82 -15.86
C SER A 92 -1.73 5.69 -16.99
N THR A 93 -0.83 5.14 -17.80
CA THR A 93 -0.32 5.78 -19.02
C THR A 93 -1.27 5.65 -20.23
N TYR A 94 -2.32 4.84 -20.13
CA TYR A 94 -3.31 4.66 -21.21
C TYR A 94 -4.55 5.50 -20.92
N GLU A 95 -4.68 6.60 -21.65
CA GLU A 95 -5.76 7.57 -21.44
C GLU A 95 -7.17 6.93 -21.49
N ASN A 96 -7.38 5.97 -22.38
CA ASN A 96 -8.66 5.27 -22.51
C ASN A 96 -9.00 4.44 -21.26
N GLU A 97 -8.00 3.79 -20.64
CA GLU A 97 -8.22 3.02 -19.41
C GLU A 97 -8.54 3.95 -18.23
N MET A 98 -7.81 5.07 -18.10
CA MET A 98 -8.08 6.09 -17.08
C MET A 98 -9.48 6.70 -17.24
N LYS A 99 -9.92 7.00 -18.49
CA LYS A 99 -11.26 7.49 -18.77
C LYS A 99 -12.36 6.46 -18.40
N ALA A 100 -12.11 5.18 -18.63
CA ALA A 100 -13.05 4.10 -18.32
C ALA A 100 -13.33 3.93 -16.82
N VAL A 101 -12.43 4.40 -15.95
CA VAL A 101 -12.57 4.31 -14.48
C VAL A 101 -12.87 5.67 -13.83
N LYS A 102 -13.23 6.68 -14.60
CA LYS A 102 -13.60 8.01 -14.08
C LYS A 102 -14.76 7.92 -13.10
N GLY A 103 -14.62 8.52 -11.93
CA GLY A 103 -15.66 8.59 -10.91
C GLY A 103 -15.99 7.27 -10.20
N LYS A 104 -15.07 6.30 -10.18
CA LYS A 104 -15.36 4.95 -9.67
C LYS A 104 -14.93 4.68 -8.23
N PHE A 105 -13.84 5.29 -7.73
CA PHE A 105 -13.21 4.87 -6.49
C PHE A 105 -13.64 5.70 -5.29
N ASP A 106 -13.93 5.03 -4.18
CA ASP A 106 -14.27 5.66 -2.91
C ASP A 106 -12.98 6.11 -2.19
N LEU A 107 -11.92 5.31 -2.31
CA LEU A 107 -10.60 5.58 -1.75
C LEU A 107 -9.51 5.24 -2.77
N ILE A 108 -8.51 6.09 -2.87
CA ILE A 108 -7.26 5.80 -3.58
C ILE A 108 -6.11 5.92 -2.59
N ILE A 109 -5.28 4.88 -2.47
CA ILE A 109 -4.06 4.90 -1.67
C ILE A 109 -2.87 5.04 -2.60
N ASP A 110 -2.21 6.17 -2.53
CA ASP A 110 -1.03 6.47 -3.34
C ASP A 110 0.24 6.10 -2.58
N THR A 111 0.94 5.10 -3.10
CA THR A 111 2.14 4.53 -2.48
C THR A 111 3.43 4.90 -3.20
N VAL A 112 3.36 5.75 -4.22
CA VAL A 112 4.52 6.16 -5.03
C VAL A 112 5.42 7.10 -4.20
N PRO A 113 6.73 6.82 -4.07
CA PRO A 113 7.60 7.56 -3.16
C PRO A 113 8.33 8.74 -3.81
N TYR A 114 7.93 9.16 -5.00
CA TYR A 114 8.54 10.27 -5.74
C TYR A 114 7.47 11.12 -6.42
N ASP A 115 7.86 12.33 -6.81
CA ASP A 115 6.99 13.31 -7.45
C ASP A 115 6.36 12.74 -8.74
N HIS A 116 5.06 12.92 -8.87
CA HIS A 116 4.27 12.55 -10.04
C HIS A 116 2.92 13.26 -10.03
N ASP A 117 2.33 13.44 -11.21
CA ASP A 117 1.02 14.07 -11.34
C ASP A 117 -0.10 13.20 -10.75
N ILE A 118 -0.74 13.69 -9.69
CA ILE A 118 -1.88 13.01 -9.04
C ILE A 118 -3.25 13.41 -9.63
N ASN A 119 -3.31 14.44 -10.48
CA ASN A 119 -4.56 14.95 -11.05
C ASN A 119 -5.35 13.90 -11.85
N PRO A 120 -4.72 13.02 -12.64
CA PRO A 120 -5.43 11.94 -13.31
C PRO A 120 -6.20 11.04 -12.34
N TYR A 121 -5.60 10.70 -11.19
CA TYR A 121 -6.21 9.84 -10.17
C TYR A 121 -7.38 10.54 -9.47
N ILE A 122 -7.27 11.84 -9.16
CA ILE A 122 -8.37 12.62 -8.56
C ILE A 122 -9.63 12.54 -9.41
N SER A 123 -9.49 12.52 -10.73
CA SER A 123 -10.62 12.41 -11.66
C SER A 123 -11.34 11.05 -11.59
N THR A 124 -10.65 10.01 -11.12
CA THR A 124 -11.20 8.65 -10.98
C THR A 124 -11.93 8.43 -9.66
N LEU A 125 -11.79 9.33 -8.68
CA LEU A 125 -12.54 9.30 -7.44
C LEU A 125 -14.04 9.46 -7.66
N ASN A 126 -14.83 8.73 -6.91
CA ASN A 126 -16.26 8.90 -6.79
C ASN A 126 -16.61 10.24 -6.12
N ILE A 127 -17.91 10.58 -6.05
CA ILE A 127 -18.37 11.72 -5.23
C ILE A 127 -17.99 11.48 -3.77
N SER A 128 -17.41 12.50 -3.13
CA SER A 128 -16.87 12.44 -1.77
C SER A 128 -15.73 11.45 -1.56
N GLY A 129 -15.13 10.91 -2.63
CA GLY A 129 -13.96 10.04 -2.54
C GLY A 129 -12.69 10.79 -2.13
N THR A 130 -11.74 10.04 -1.58
CA THR A 130 -10.48 10.58 -1.08
C THR A 130 -9.27 9.89 -1.72
N LEU A 131 -8.27 10.69 -2.13
CA LEU A 131 -6.94 10.22 -2.48
C LEU A 131 -6.02 10.44 -1.27
N VAL A 132 -5.40 9.38 -0.79
CA VAL A 132 -4.52 9.42 0.40
C VAL A 132 -3.08 9.15 -0.02
N LEU A 133 -2.22 10.12 0.25
CA LEU A 133 -0.78 10.03 0.05
C LEU A 133 -0.16 9.31 1.24
N VAL A 134 0.45 8.16 1.01
CA VAL A 134 1.22 7.38 2.00
C VAL A 134 2.68 7.22 1.58
N GLY A 135 2.99 7.37 0.30
CA GLY A 135 4.35 7.51 -0.20
C GLY A 135 4.94 8.85 0.22
N TYR A 136 6.24 8.88 0.56
CA TYR A 136 6.93 10.15 0.83
C TYR A 136 7.33 10.79 -0.50
N ILE A 137 6.49 11.71 -0.99
CA ILE A 137 6.65 12.34 -2.31
C ILE A 137 7.60 13.54 -2.26
N GLY A 138 7.65 14.25 -1.13
CA GLY A 138 8.36 15.53 -1.01
C GLY A 138 7.53 16.69 -1.59
N LYS A 139 8.20 17.62 -2.26
CA LYS A 139 7.53 18.75 -2.94
C LYS A 139 6.92 18.23 -4.24
N MET A 140 5.64 18.50 -4.45
CA MET A 140 4.97 18.24 -5.72
C MET A 140 5.21 19.41 -6.69
N GLU A 141 5.57 19.10 -7.93
CA GLU A 141 5.79 20.10 -8.97
C GLU A 141 4.48 20.48 -9.68
N ASP A 142 3.60 19.52 -9.88
CA ASP A 142 2.32 19.74 -10.54
C ASP A 142 1.31 20.43 -9.61
N ALA A 143 0.72 21.51 -10.11
CA ALA A 143 -0.36 22.19 -9.41
C ALA A 143 -1.64 21.35 -9.41
N LEU A 144 -2.38 21.36 -8.29
CA LEU A 144 -3.67 20.69 -8.21
C LEU A 144 -4.68 21.33 -9.18
N PHE A 145 -5.26 20.48 -10.03
CA PHE A 145 -6.37 20.86 -10.89
C PHE A 145 -7.69 20.74 -10.12
N THR A 146 -8.18 21.87 -9.59
CA THR A 146 -9.26 21.92 -8.60
C THR A 146 -10.67 21.62 -9.12
N PRO A 147 -11.07 21.85 -10.40
CA PRO A 147 -12.43 21.60 -10.85
C PRO A 147 -12.98 20.19 -10.57
N PRO A 148 -12.22 19.09 -10.77
CA PRO A 148 -12.70 17.76 -10.39
C PRO A 148 -12.91 17.60 -8.89
N MET A 149 -12.12 18.26 -8.05
CA MET A 149 -12.26 18.23 -6.60
C MET A 149 -13.56 18.92 -6.18
N ILE A 150 -13.77 20.15 -6.64
CA ILE A 150 -14.96 20.93 -6.32
C ILE A 150 -16.23 20.24 -6.82
N GLY A 151 -16.25 19.83 -8.10
CA GLY A 151 -17.41 19.20 -8.73
C GLY A 151 -17.80 17.85 -8.14
N GLY A 152 -16.88 17.12 -7.53
CA GLY A 152 -17.11 15.82 -6.91
C GLY A 152 -17.03 15.82 -5.37
N ARG A 153 -16.81 16.97 -4.71
CA ARG A 153 -16.53 17.03 -3.26
C ARG A 153 -15.40 16.06 -2.87
N ARG A 154 -14.36 16.00 -3.68
CA ARG A 154 -13.24 15.07 -3.51
C ARG A 154 -12.17 15.66 -2.62
N SER A 155 -11.42 14.81 -1.95
CA SER A 155 -10.36 15.21 -1.03
C SER A 155 -9.02 14.61 -1.43
N VAL A 156 -7.94 15.34 -1.12
CA VAL A 156 -6.58 14.81 -1.07
C VAL A 156 -6.12 14.92 0.38
N ALA A 157 -5.64 13.83 0.93
CA ALA A 157 -5.24 13.71 2.32
C ALA A 157 -3.88 13.02 2.43
N GLY A 158 -3.22 13.15 3.58
CA GLY A 158 -2.01 12.39 3.92
C GLY A 158 -2.27 11.42 5.05
N SER A 159 -1.51 10.32 5.10
CA SER A 159 -1.47 9.40 6.22
C SER A 159 -0.04 8.89 6.39
N VAL A 160 0.44 8.84 7.62
CA VAL A 160 1.77 8.36 7.95
C VAL A 160 1.69 7.31 9.04
N ILE A 161 2.25 6.13 8.78
CA ILE A 161 2.28 4.99 9.71
C ILE A 161 0.93 4.82 10.45
N GLY A 162 0.95 4.37 11.71
CA GLY A 162 -0.20 4.24 12.60
C GLY A 162 0.27 4.13 14.05
N GLY A 163 -0.65 4.25 15.00
CA GLY A 163 -0.37 4.11 16.42
C GLY A 163 -0.18 2.64 16.84
N ILE A 164 0.30 2.41 18.07
CA ILE A 164 0.50 1.05 18.62
C ILE A 164 -0.79 0.25 18.59
N LYS A 165 -1.91 0.87 18.98
CA LYS A 165 -3.23 0.21 18.95
C LYS A 165 -3.61 -0.22 17.54
N GLU A 166 -3.49 0.66 16.54
CA GLU A 166 -3.78 0.31 15.14
C GLU A 166 -2.86 -0.79 14.62
N THR A 167 -1.59 -0.79 15.06
CA THR A 167 -0.63 -1.83 14.70
C THR A 167 -1.05 -3.18 15.26
N GLN A 168 -1.52 -3.24 16.51
CA GLN A 168 -2.02 -4.47 17.09
C GLN A 168 -3.30 -4.95 16.36
N GLU A 169 -4.26 -4.07 16.11
CA GLU A 169 -5.47 -4.38 15.35
C GLU A 169 -5.15 -4.93 13.96
N MET A 170 -4.14 -4.37 13.29
CA MET A 170 -3.66 -4.86 12.01
C MET A 170 -3.03 -6.25 12.11
N LEU A 171 -2.21 -6.51 13.13
CA LEU A 171 -1.61 -7.83 13.35
C LEU A 171 -2.67 -8.89 13.63
N ASP A 172 -3.64 -8.58 14.49
CA ASP A 172 -4.76 -9.48 14.82
C ASP A 172 -5.58 -9.82 13.57
N PHE A 173 -5.88 -8.80 12.75
CA PHE A 173 -6.55 -8.98 11.47
C PHE A 173 -5.73 -9.83 10.48
N CYS A 174 -4.43 -9.59 10.40
CA CYS A 174 -3.53 -10.40 9.58
C CYS A 174 -3.51 -11.86 10.05
N GLY A 175 -3.53 -12.10 11.37
CA GLY A 175 -3.66 -13.44 11.96
C GLY A 175 -4.99 -14.10 11.60
N GLU A 176 -6.13 -13.40 11.75
CA GLU A 176 -7.45 -13.90 11.40
C GLU A 176 -7.57 -14.28 9.92
N LYS A 177 -7.06 -13.46 9.04
CA LYS A 177 -7.15 -13.63 7.58
C LYS A 177 -5.97 -14.37 6.96
N ASN A 178 -4.96 -14.72 7.75
CA ASN A 178 -3.70 -15.30 7.29
C ASN A 178 -3.02 -14.45 6.20
N ILE A 179 -2.92 -13.14 6.43
CA ILE A 179 -2.30 -12.18 5.52
C ILE A 179 -0.86 -11.94 5.94
N LEU A 180 0.07 -12.19 5.03
CA LEU A 180 1.50 -11.90 5.20
C LEU A 180 2.03 -11.15 3.96
N PRO A 181 3.08 -10.32 4.13
CA PRO A 181 3.78 -9.72 3.00
C PRO A 181 4.56 -10.76 2.20
N GLU A 182 4.76 -10.49 0.93
CA GLU A 182 5.74 -11.21 0.13
C GLU A 182 7.15 -10.71 0.48
N ILE A 183 8.04 -11.63 0.81
CA ILE A 183 9.41 -11.31 1.26
C ILE A 183 10.46 -12.10 0.50
N GLU A 184 11.64 -11.53 0.41
CA GLU A 184 12.87 -12.21 0.01
C GLU A 184 13.83 -12.24 1.21
N MET A 185 14.18 -13.45 1.68
CA MET A 185 15.16 -13.61 2.75
C MET A 185 16.57 -13.40 2.23
N ILE A 186 17.35 -12.61 2.94
CA ILE A 186 18.78 -12.39 2.62
C ILE A 186 19.65 -12.59 3.85
N ASN A 187 20.92 -12.94 3.64
CA ASN A 187 21.92 -12.91 4.68
C ASN A 187 22.43 -11.47 4.90
N MET A 188 22.93 -11.17 6.10
CA MET A 188 23.47 -9.85 6.43
C MET A 188 24.57 -9.41 5.44
N GLN A 189 25.40 -10.34 4.97
CA GLN A 189 26.49 -10.08 4.05
C GLN A 189 26.02 -9.57 2.67
N ASN A 190 24.77 -9.84 2.29
CA ASN A 190 24.17 -9.43 1.01
C ASN A 190 23.44 -8.10 1.07
N ILE A 191 23.52 -7.35 2.19
CA ILE A 191 22.75 -6.12 2.39
C ILE A 191 23.03 -5.06 1.32
N ASN A 192 24.29 -4.91 0.89
CA ASN A 192 24.65 -3.92 -0.15
C ASN A 192 24.06 -4.30 -1.52
N GLU A 193 24.09 -5.57 -1.88
CA GLU A 193 23.44 -6.08 -3.09
C GLU A 193 21.93 -5.85 -3.06
N ALA A 194 21.30 -6.09 -1.89
CA ALA A 194 19.87 -5.84 -1.70
C ALA A 194 19.52 -4.36 -1.90
N TYR A 195 20.35 -3.42 -1.40
CA TYR A 195 20.17 -2.00 -1.66
C TYR A 195 20.25 -1.65 -3.15
N GLU A 196 21.22 -2.22 -3.87
CA GLU A 196 21.33 -1.99 -5.33
C GLU A 196 20.11 -2.53 -6.09
N ARG A 197 19.58 -3.69 -5.67
CA ARG A 197 18.36 -4.27 -6.24
C ARG A 197 17.13 -3.40 -5.93
N MET A 198 17.03 -2.87 -4.71
CA MET A 198 15.93 -1.94 -4.35
C MET A 198 15.93 -0.68 -5.22
N LEU A 199 17.10 -0.10 -5.50
CA LEU A 199 17.22 1.08 -6.38
C LEU A 199 16.75 0.79 -7.82
N LYS A 200 16.83 -0.47 -8.26
CA LYS A 200 16.36 -0.94 -9.57
C LYS A 200 14.91 -1.44 -9.53
N SER A 201 14.22 -1.33 -8.38
CA SER A 201 12.88 -1.92 -8.15
C SER A 201 12.83 -3.44 -8.38
N ASP A 202 13.96 -4.12 -8.19
CA ASP A 202 14.13 -5.56 -8.33
C ASP A 202 14.00 -6.24 -6.96
N VAL A 203 12.78 -6.26 -6.41
CA VAL A 203 12.42 -6.96 -5.16
C VAL A 203 10.92 -7.27 -5.12
N ARG A 204 10.55 -8.44 -4.61
CA ARG A 204 9.15 -8.91 -4.47
C ARG A 204 8.81 -9.26 -3.02
N TYR A 205 8.44 -8.31 -2.14
CA TYR A 205 8.44 -6.83 -2.27
C TYR A 205 9.24 -6.22 -1.14
N ARG A 206 9.73 -7.04 -0.21
CA ARG A 206 10.54 -6.64 0.95
C ARG A 206 11.69 -7.61 1.15
N PHE A 207 12.89 -7.09 1.37
CA PHE A 207 13.97 -7.90 1.92
C PHE A 207 13.81 -8.04 3.43
N VAL A 208 14.04 -9.25 3.92
CA VAL A 208 14.14 -9.55 5.35
C VAL A 208 15.49 -10.21 5.61
N ILE A 209 16.23 -9.68 6.57
CA ILE A 209 17.57 -10.15 6.89
C ILE A 209 17.47 -11.29 7.90
N ASP A 210 18.09 -12.43 7.59
CA ASP A 210 18.30 -13.48 8.57
C ASP A 210 19.42 -13.07 9.53
N MET A 211 19.05 -12.69 10.76
CA MET A 211 20.01 -12.27 11.78
C MET A 211 20.90 -13.41 12.27
N GLN A 212 20.55 -14.68 12.04
CA GLN A 212 21.43 -15.82 12.36
C GLN A 212 22.62 -15.91 11.39
N SER A 213 22.55 -15.23 10.25
CA SER A 213 23.65 -15.12 9.31
C SER A 213 24.75 -14.14 9.75
N LEU A 214 24.52 -13.34 10.80
CA LEU A 214 25.51 -12.44 11.37
C LEU A 214 26.57 -13.26 12.12
N LYS A 215 27.77 -13.35 11.55
CA LYS A 215 28.93 -14.03 12.12
C LYS A 215 30.07 -13.05 12.29
#